data_4ad2de00d14b5482f4dbb1e58158637f
#
_entry.id   4ad2de00d14b5482f4dbb1e58158637f
#
_cell.length_a   1.000
_cell.length_b   1.000
_cell.length_c   1.000
_cell.angle_alpha   90.00
_cell.angle_beta   90.00
_cell.angle_gamma   90.00
#
_symmetry.space_group_name_H-M   'P 1'
#
loop_
_entity.id
_entity.type
_entity.pdbx_description
1 polymer ?
#
loop_
_entity_poly.entity_id
_entity_poly.type
_entity_poly.pdbx_seq_one_letter_code
_entity_poly.pdbx_strand_id
1 'polypeptide(L)'
;MILFTALIITAGAITGAMTAVVNAAPYGNKWQDHQGWTFGPISSIQNGQDGKPAWILSGHWATNVINKTKESFNQTNPAKFDAWISMVMLNGSAMHKHRISNFSLTDATTQDTTSTYKGTVTVTMKDGPVADVPVEIKVMDNHAISISLDGAKTNNHFGDTPIYGTIMTKQDMASMMGMKSREGNMTKSGQAKNTSSW
;
A
#
# COMPACT_ATOMS: atom_id res chain seq x y z
N MET A 1 -1.34 77.52 -26.13
CA MET A 1 0.02 77.33 -25.51
C MET A 1 -0.13 76.34 -24.37
N ILE A 2 0.09 75.04 -24.67
CA ILE A 2 -0.16 73.92 -23.74
C ILE A 2 1.23 73.42 -23.31
N LEU A 3 1.58 73.58 -22.02
CA LEU A 3 2.80 73.05 -21.42
C LEU A 3 2.60 71.56 -21.14
N PHE A 4 3.40 70.69 -21.76
CA PHE A 4 3.57 69.31 -21.36
C PHE A 4 4.71 69.18 -20.34
N THR A 5 4.36 68.81 -19.11
CA THR A 5 5.32 68.42 -18.09
C THR A 5 5.60 66.92 -18.20
N ALA A 6 6.81 66.55 -18.58
CA ALA A 6 7.26 65.17 -18.63
C ALA A 6 7.64 64.70 -17.20
N LEU A 7 6.95 63.68 -16.73
CA LEU A 7 7.27 62.97 -15.46
C LEU A 7 8.24 61.81 -15.77
N ILE A 8 9.47 61.95 -15.31
CA ILE A 8 10.49 60.91 -15.42
C ILE A 8 10.31 59.96 -14.21
N ILE A 9 9.82 58.74 -14.46
CA ILE A 9 9.78 57.67 -13.46
C ILE A 9 11.06 56.85 -13.58
N THR A 10 11.96 56.97 -12.63
CA THR A 10 13.16 56.12 -12.50
C THR A 10 12.72 54.76 -11.89
N ALA A 11 12.72 53.71 -12.71
CA ALA A 11 12.52 52.34 -12.26
C ALA A 11 13.79 51.82 -11.56
N GLY A 12 13.77 51.81 -10.24
CA GLY A 12 14.78 51.12 -9.43
C GLY A 12 14.59 49.63 -9.52
N ALA A 13 15.49 48.91 -10.18
CA ALA A 13 15.55 47.48 -10.20
C ALA A 13 16.02 46.95 -8.83
N ILE A 14 15.10 46.45 -8.00
CA ILE A 14 15.45 45.71 -6.80
C ILE A 14 15.63 44.25 -7.24
N THR A 15 16.87 43.83 -7.47
CA THR A 15 17.23 42.42 -7.64
C THR A 15 17.25 41.75 -6.26
N GLY A 16 16.08 41.41 -5.75
CA GLY A 16 15.95 40.53 -4.61
C GLY A 16 16.20 39.09 -5.07
N ALA A 17 17.37 38.54 -4.78
CA ALA A 17 17.61 37.11 -4.90
C ALA A 17 16.70 36.39 -3.88
N MET A 18 15.55 35.88 -4.35
CA MET A 18 14.75 34.93 -3.60
C MET A 18 15.53 33.61 -3.59
N THR A 19 16.27 33.33 -2.54
CA THR A 19 16.69 31.98 -2.20
C THR A 19 15.42 31.23 -1.80
N ALA A 20 14.88 30.48 -2.75
CA ALA A 20 13.85 29.47 -2.42
C ALA A 20 14.53 28.43 -1.51
N VAL A 21 14.34 28.59 -0.21
CA VAL A 21 14.61 27.50 0.73
C VAL A 21 13.55 26.44 0.42
N VAL A 22 13.92 25.47 -0.40
CA VAL A 22 13.15 24.24 -0.56
C VAL A 22 13.30 23.51 0.77
N ASN A 23 12.42 23.83 1.72
CA ASN A 23 12.16 22.94 2.83
C ASN A 23 11.58 21.68 2.21
N ALA A 24 12.45 20.73 1.86
CA ALA A 24 12.06 19.35 1.73
C ALA A 24 11.50 19.01 3.12
N ALA A 25 10.18 19.10 3.25
CA ALA A 25 9.51 18.55 4.41
C ALA A 25 10.05 17.13 4.54
N PRO A 26 10.63 16.74 5.69
CA PRO A 26 11.03 15.36 5.88
C PRO A 26 9.78 14.57 5.52
N TYR A 27 9.93 13.55 4.69
CA TYR A 27 8.87 12.56 4.43
C TYR A 27 8.47 12.03 5.81
N GLY A 28 7.65 12.84 6.49
CA GLY A 28 7.20 12.60 7.85
C GLY A 28 6.47 11.29 7.82
N ASN A 29 6.81 10.46 8.74
CA ASN A 29 6.32 9.13 9.10
C ASN A 29 4.80 8.95 8.93
N LYS A 30 4.27 9.15 7.71
CA LYS A 30 2.87 8.85 7.37
C LYS A 30 2.49 7.40 7.64
N TRP A 31 3.48 6.54 7.84
CA TRP A 31 3.31 5.13 8.19
C TRP A 31 3.03 4.90 9.69
N GLN A 32 3.29 5.89 10.56
CA GLN A 32 2.97 5.76 11.99
C GLN A 32 1.47 5.86 12.29
N ASP A 33 0.68 6.50 11.42
CA ASP A 33 -0.78 6.61 11.56
C ASP A 33 -1.53 5.34 11.16
N HIS A 34 -0.82 4.32 10.65
CA HIS A 34 -1.40 3.03 10.24
C HIS A 34 -1.20 1.93 11.29
N GLN A 35 -1.33 2.25 12.59
CA GLN A 35 -1.34 1.23 13.63
C GLN A 35 -2.46 0.21 13.35
N GLY A 36 -2.06 -1.06 13.24
CA GLY A 36 -3.00 -2.15 12.94
C GLY A 36 -3.27 -2.39 11.46
N TRP A 37 -2.55 -1.74 10.56
CA TRP A 37 -2.55 -2.06 9.14
C TRP A 37 -1.46 -3.08 8.80
N THR A 38 -1.82 -3.97 7.88
CA THR A 38 -0.91 -4.92 7.24
C THR A 38 -0.97 -4.69 5.75
N PHE A 39 0.14 -4.87 5.05
CA PHE A 39 0.24 -4.63 3.62
C PHE A 39 1.33 -5.51 3.00
N GLY A 40 1.34 -5.54 1.68
CA GLY A 40 2.35 -6.26 0.94
C GLY A 40 2.21 -6.13 -0.56
N PRO A 41 3.16 -6.67 -1.31
CA PRO A 41 3.10 -6.70 -2.76
C PRO A 41 2.11 -7.75 -3.27
N ILE A 42 1.58 -7.48 -4.47
CA ILE A 42 0.87 -8.44 -5.30
C ILE A 42 1.87 -8.95 -6.34
N SER A 43 1.93 -10.27 -6.51
CA SER A 43 2.70 -10.95 -7.54
C SER A 43 1.94 -12.21 -7.94
N SER A 44 1.26 -12.18 -9.07
CA SER A 44 0.37 -13.24 -9.51
C SER A 44 0.40 -13.39 -11.03
N ILE A 45 0.08 -14.58 -11.49
CA ILE A 45 -0.12 -14.88 -12.91
C ILE A 45 -1.54 -15.37 -13.08
N GLN A 46 -2.24 -14.84 -14.07
CA GLN A 46 -3.57 -15.29 -14.43
C GLN A 46 -3.56 -15.98 -15.80
N ASN A 47 -4.39 -17.01 -15.92
CA ASN A 47 -4.58 -17.73 -17.16
C ASN A 47 -5.51 -16.96 -18.11
N GLY A 48 -5.31 -17.16 -19.39
CA GLY A 48 -6.26 -16.80 -20.42
C GLY A 48 -7.39 -17.81 -20.56
N GLN A 49 -8.27 -17.58 -21.51
CA GLN A 49 -9.42 -18.46 -21.77
C GLN A 49 -9.01 -19.88 -22.21
N ASP A 50 -7.79 -20.04 -22.70
CA ASP A 50 -7.22 -21.33 -23.11
C ASP A 50 -6.59 -22.11 -21.93
N GLY A 51 -6.71 -21.58 -20.71
CA GLY A 51 -6.14 -22.17 -19.49
C GLY A 51 -4.62 -21.99 -19.34
N LYS A 52 -3.97 -21.25 -20.25
CA LYS A 52 -2.52 -21.00 -20.18
C LYS A 52 -2.23 -19.65 -19.55
N PRO A 53 -1.05 -19.49 -18.93
CA PRO A 53 -0.61 -18.20 -18.42
C PRO A 53 -0.68 -17.11 -19.49
N ALA A 54 -1.37 -16.01 -19.20
CA ALA A 54 -1.61 -14.92 -20.15
C ALA A 54 -1.27 -13.55 -19.57
N TRP A 55 -1.45 -13.35 -18.26
CA TRP A 55 -1.32 -12.06 -17.61
C TRP A 55 -0.41 -12.11 -16.40
N ILE A 56 0.43 -11.10 -16.27
CA ILE A 56 1.17 -10.78 -15.04
C ILE A 56 0.37 -9.73 -14.28
N LEU A 57 0.11 -10.00 -13.02
CA LEU A 57 -0.49 -9.08 -12.07
C LEU A 57 0.55 -8.67 -11.04
N SER A 58 0.76 -7.38 -10.89
CA SER A 58 1.66 -6.79 -9.91
C SER A 58 1.02 -5.60 -9.24
N GLY A 59 1.46 -5.27 -8.02
CA GLY A 59 0.91 -4.14 -7.31
C GLY A 59 1.12 -4.25 -5.81
N HIS A 60 0.20 -3.69 -5.05
CA HIS A 60 0.23 -3.75 -3.59
C HIS A 60 -1.18 -3.75 -3.02
N TRP A 61 -1.29 -4.23 -1.81
CA TRP A 61 -2.51 -4.26 -1.02
C TRP A 61 -2.24 -3.75 0.39
N ALA A 62 -3.30 -3.29 1.05
CA ALA A 62 -3.29 -2.87 2.44
C ALA A 62 -4.62 -3.19 3.11
N THR A 63 -4.60 -3.61 4.38
CA THR A 63 -5.79 -3.92 5.14
C THR A 63 -5.59 -3.75 6.64
N ASN A 64 -6.70 -3.55 7.36
CA ASN A 64 -6.70 -3.54 8.83
C ASN A 64 -7.41 -4.76 9.44
N VAL A 65 -7.76 -5.77 8.63
CA VAL A 65 -8.58 -6.90 9.12
C VAL A 65 -7.77 -8.07 9.68
N ILE A 66 -6.47 -8.19 9.34
CA ILE A 66 -5.66 -9.35 9.74
C ILE A 66 -5.60 -9.50 11.25
N ASN A 67 -5.76 -10.74 11.74
CA ASN A 67 -5.80 -11.12 13.15
C ASN A 67 -6.95 -10.45 13.94
N LYS A 68 -8.06 -10.12 13.26
CA LYS A 68 -9.26 -9.55 13.88
C LYS A 68 -10.49 -10.36 13.49
N THR A 69 -11.47 -10.38 14.41
CA THR A 69 -12.79 -10.95 14.15
C THR A 69 -13.75 -9.88 13.64
N LYS A 70 -14.91 -10.29 13.15
CA LYS A 70 -15.95 -9.37 12.65
C LYS A 70 -16.39 -8.35 13.71
N GLU A 71 -16.47 -8.76 14.97
CA GLU A 71 -16.88 -7.94 16.11
C GLU A 71 -15.88 -6.82 16.45
N SER A 72 -14.64 -6.94 15.94
CA SER A 72 -13.61 -5.91 16.09
C SER A 72 -13.92 -4.64 15.29
N PHE A 73 -14.93 -4.67 14.41
CA PHE A 73 -15.26 -3.59 13.49
C PHE A 73 -16.64 -3.01 13.78
N ASN A 74 -16.76 -1.69 13.60
CA ASN A 74 -18.00 -0.93 13.74
C ASN A 74 -17.95 0.32 12.86
N GLN A 75 -18.94 1.21 12.98
CA GLN A 75 -19.02 2.44 12.16
C GLN A 75 -17.82 3.39 12.37
N THR A 76 -17.25 3.46 13.58
CA THR A 76 -16.10 4.33 13.87
C THR A 76 -14.76 3.69 13.53
N ASN A 77 -14.72 2.36 13.47
CA ASN A 77 -13.54 1.58 13.06
C ASN A 77 -13.95 0.52 12.03
N PRO A 78 -14.24 0.91 10.79
CA PRO A 78 -14.67 -0.04 9.76
C PRO A 78 -13.54 -0.96 9.32
N ALA A 79 -13.91 -2.18 8.91
CA ALA A 79 -13.00 -3.06 8.19
C ALA A 79 -12.62 -2.39 6.86
N LYS A 80 -11.34 -2.45 6.50
CA LYS A 80 -10.82 -1.84 5.28
C LYS A 80 -9.89 -2.80 4.56
N PHE A 81 -10.04 -2.82 3.25
CA PHE A 81 -9.13 -3.49 2.32
C PHE A 81 -9.05 -2.65 1.05
N ASP A 82 -7.85 -2.34 0.63
CA ASP A 82 -7.54 -1.65 -0.62
C ASP A 82 -6.45 -2.42 -1.38
N ALA A 83 -6.56 -2.50 -2.70
CA ALA A 83 -5.51 -3.03 -3.56
C ALA A 83 -5.38 -2.21 -4.84
N TRP A 84 -4.15 -2.06 -5.31
CA TRP A 84 -3.81 -1.45 -6.59
C TRP A 84 -3.10 -2.50 -7.43
N ILE A 85 -3.64 -2.80 -8.59
CA ILE A 85 -3.22 -3.90 -9.44
C ILE A 85 -2.87 -3.35 -10.83
N SER A 86 -1.68 -3.63 -11.30
CA SER A 86 -1.30 -3.46 -12.71
C SER A 86 -1.36 -4.82 -13.38
N MET A 87 -2.04 -4.90 -14.50
CA MET A 87 -2.11 -6.08 -15.36
C MET A 87 -1.40 -5.81 -16.67
N VAL A 88 -0.60 -6.77 -17.13
CA VAL A 88 0.09 -6.73 -18.41
C VAL A 88 0.13 -8.13 -19.01
N MET A 89 -0.07 -8.26 -20.32
CA MET A 89 0.09 -9.54 -21.00
C MET A 89 1.55 -10.01 -20.96
N LEU A 90 1.78 -11.32 -21.01
CA LEU A 90 3.13 -11.91 -21.01
C LEU A 90 4.05 -11.38 -22.13
N ASN A 91 3.48 -10.90 -23.24
CA ASN A 91 4.22 -10.25 -24.32
C ASN A 91 4.51 -8.77 -24.10
N GLY A 92 4.17 -8.22 -22.91
CA GLY A 92 4.34 -6.82 -22.54
C GLY A 92 3.25 -5.87 -23.03
N SER A 93 2.26 -6.34 -23.77
CA SER A 93 1.17 -5.50 -24.30
C SER A 93 0.00 -5.34 -23.31
N ALA A 94 -0.99 -4.52 -23.67
CA ALA A 94 -2.27 -4.34 -23.00
C ALA A 94 -2.14 -3.97 -21.49
N MET A 95 -1.11 -3.20 -21.13
CA MET A 95 -0.92 -2.76 -19.74
C MET A 95 -2.07 -1.84 -19.30
N HIS A 96 -2.68 -2.15 -18.16
CA HIS A 96 -3.72 -1.34 -17.55
C HIS A 96 -3.75 -1.53 -16.02
N LYS A 97 -4.54 -0.72 -15.31
CA LYS A 97 -4.55 -0.70 -13.85
C LYS A 97 -5.97 -0.79 -13.28
N HIS A 98 -6.08 -1.43 -12.15
CA HIS A 98 -7.30 -1.55 -11.36
C HIS A 98 -7.07 -1.14 -9.92
N ARG A 99 -8.15 -0.66 -9.29
CA ARG A 99 -8.21 -0.47 -7.85
C ARG A 99 -9.36 -1.29 -7.29
N ILE A 100 -9.11 -1.99 -6.20
CA ILE A 100 -10.10 -2.61 -5.34
C ILE A 100 -10.21 -1.74 -4.09
N SER A 101 -11.42 -1.34 -3.71
CA SER A 101 -11.66 -0.42 -2.60
C SER A 101 -13.07 -0.61 -2.00
N ASN A 102 -13.42 0.18 -0.99
CA ASN A 102 -14.74 0.16 -0.37
C ASN A 102 -15.14 -1.23 0.18
N PHE A 103 -14.21 -1.88 0.85
CA PHE A 103 -14.46 -3.19 1.44
C PHE A 103 -15.53 -3.12 2.53
N SER A 104 -16.57 -3.93 2.38
CA SER A 104 -17.63 -4.14 3.37
C SER A 104 -17.58 -5.59 3.86
N LEU A 105 -17.09 -5.79 5.08
CA LEU A 105 -16.92 -7.12 5.69
C LEU A 105 -18.28 -7.73 6.05
N THR A 106 -18.55 -8.95 5.58
CA THR A 106 -19.75 -9.72 5.93
C THR A 106 -19.45 -10.86 6.89
N ASP A 107 -18.28 -11.48 6.76
CA ASP A 107 -17.88 -12.63 7.58
C ASP A 107 -16.36 -12.67 7.78
N ALA A 108 -15.93 -13.21 8.94
CA ALA A 108 -14.52 -13.43 9.26
C ALA A 108 -14.39 -14.73 10.06
N THR A 109 -13.66 -15.69 9.53
CA THR A 109 -13.42 -17.00 10.13
C THR A 109 -11.94 -17.33 10.14
N THR A 110 -11.52 -18.12 11.13
CA THR A 110 -10.14 -18.64 11.18
C THR A 110 -10.21 -20.14 11.38
N GLN A 111 -9.53 -20.87 10.55
CA GLN A 111 -9.35 -22.31 10.65
C GLN A 111 -7.86 -22.61 10.54
N ASP A 112 -7.32 -23.26 11.56
CA ASP A 112 -5.89 -23.52 11.70
C ASP A 112 -5.04 -22.23 11.56
N THR A 113 -4.18 -22.17 10.57
CA THR A 113 -3.33 -21.00 10.27
C THR A 113 -3.89 -20.11 9.16
N THR A 114 -5.13 -20.37 8.71
CA THR A 114 -5.76 -19.61 7.63
C THR A 114 -6.93 -18.78 8.16
N SER A 115 -6.86 -17.48 7.99
CA SER A 115 -7.98 -16.56 8.24
C SER A 115 -8.64 -16.18 6.93
N THR A 116 -9.97 -16.28 6.88
CA THR A 116 -10.80 -15.96 5.71
C THR A 116 -11.72 -14.79 6.03
N TYR A 117 -11.68 -13.76 5.21
CA TYR A 117 -12.53 -12.58 5.29
C TYR A 117 -13.38 -12.49 4.04
N LYS A 118 -14.70 -12.46 4.19
CA LYS A 118 -15.67 -12.34 3.09
C LYS A 118 -16.37 -11.00 3.15
N GLY A 119 -16.73 -10.49 1.98
CA GLY A 119 -17.42 -9.21 1.90
C GLY A 119 -17.67 -8.79 0.46
N THR A 120 -17.90 -7.49 0.27
CA THR A 120 -18.01 -6.88 -1.04
C THR A 120 -17.01 -5.74 -1.19
N VAL A 121 -16.65 -5.45 -2.42
CA VAL A 121 -15.72 -4.37 -2.81
C VAL A 121 -16.23 -3.62 -4.02
N THR A 122 -15.66 -2.45 -4.28
CA THR A 122 -15.74 -1.74 -5.55
C THR A 122 -14.47 -1.98 -6.34
N VAL A 123 -14.61 -2.35 -7.61
CA VAL A 123 -13.50 -2.62 -8.53
C VAL A 123 -13.56 -1.65 -9.70
N THR A 124 -12.45 -0.96 -10.01
CA THR A 124 -12.39 -0.11 -11.21
C THR A 124 -12.29 -1.00 -12.45
N MET A 125 -13.17 -0.77 -13.43
CA MET A 125 -13.18 -1.47 -14.71
C MET A 125 -13.10 -0.45 -15.85
N LYS A 126 -12.93 -0.92 -17.09
CA LYS A 126 -12.83 -0.05 -18.29
C LYS A 126 -14.02 0.89 -18.43
N ASP A 127 -15.22 0.38 -18.22
CA ASP A 127 -16.49 1.10 -18.43
C ASP A 127 -16.98 1.80 -17.15
N GLY A 128 -16.13 1.91 -16.14
CA GLY A 128 -16.42 2.52 -14.85
C GLY A 128 -16.32 1.54 -13.69
N PRO A 129 -16.43 2.02 -12.45
CA PRO A 129 -16.35 1.17 -11.27
C PRO A 129 -17.57 0.26 -11.14
N VAL A 130 -17.33 -1.00 -10.79
CA VAL A 130 -18.37 -1.98 -10.44
C VAL A 130 -18.39 -2.10 -8.93
N ALA A 131 -19.53 -1.78 -8.32
CA ALA A 131 -19.76 -1.89 -6.89
C ALA A 131 -20.30 -3.28 -6.50
N ASP A 132 -20.26 -3.58 -5.21
CA ASP A 132 -20.82 -4.79 -4.60
C ASP A 132 -20.32 -6.09 -5.27
N VAL A 133 -19.05 -6.10 -5.65
CA VAL A 133 -18.37 -7.29 -6.14
C VAL A 133 -18.06 -8.18 -4.95
N PRO A 134 -18.60 -9.41 -4.85
CA PRO A 134 -18.23 -10.35 -3.81
C PRO A 134 -16.72 -10.63 -3.84
N VAL A 135 -16.12 -10.64 -2.65
CA VAL A 135 -14.69 -10.91 -2.49
C VAL A 135 -14.46 -11.86 -1.32
N GLU A 136 -13.54 -12.78 -1.50
CA GLU A 136 -12.96 -13.60 -0.44
C GLU A 136 -11.46 -13.31 -0.35
N ILE A 137 -11.00 -12.95 0.86
CA ILE A 137 -9.60 -12.68 1.17
C ILE A 137 -9.14 -13.73 2.14
N LYS A 138 -8.14 -14.52 1.79
CA LYS A 138 -7.50 -15.49 2.70
C LYS A 138 -6.10 -15.04 3.07
N VAL A 139 -5.80 -15.15 4.35
CA VAL A 139 -4.46 -14.96 4.90
C VAL A 139 -3.96 -16.31 5.37
N MET A 140 -2.88 -16.77 4.78
CA MET A 140 -2.31 -18.09 5.01
C MET A 140 -1.02 -17.96 5.78
N ASP A 141 -0.99 -18.55 6.98
CA ASP A 141 0.18 -18.62 7.87
C ASP A 141 0.85 -17.26 8.14
N ASN A 142 0.10 -16.16 8.05
CA ASN A 142 0.61 -14.78 8.14
C ASN A 142 1.76 -14.44 7.16
N HIS A 143 1.91 -15.21 6.08
CA HIS A 143 2.96 -14.99 5.07
C HIS A 143 2.39 -14.64 3.69
N ALA A 144 1.23 -15.20 3.34
CA ALA A 144 0.63 -15.01 2.03
C ALA A 144 -0.81 -14.56 2.13
N ILE A 145 -1.25 -13.82 1.11
CA ILE A 145 -2.64 -13.43 0.91
C ILE A 145 -3.13 -13.94 -0.44
N SER A 146 -4.39 -14.36 -0.50
CA SER A 146 -5.11 -14.58 -1.75
C SER A 146 -6.38 -13.74 -1.78
N ILE A 147 -6.71 -13.19 -2.95
CA ILE A 147 -7.86 -12.33 -3.19
C ILE A 147 -8.65 -12.97 -4.33
N SER A 148 -9.86 -13.43 -4.04
CA SER A 148 -10.78 -14.01 -5.03
C SER A 148 -11.95 -13.05 -5.23
N LEU A 149 -12.14 -12.59 -6.47
CA LEU A 149 -13.25 -11.74 -6.89
C LEU A 149 -14.29 -12.59 -7.62
N ASP A 150 -15.57 -12.23 -7.47
CA ASP A 150 -16.64 -12.87 -8.27
C ASP A 150 -16.46 -12.53 -9.76
N GLY A 151 -16.11 -13.56 -10.55
CA GLY A 151 -15.91 -13.45 -11.99
C GLY A 151 -17.17 -13.02 -12.74
N ALA A 152 -18.36 -13.39 -12.29
CA ALA A 152 -19.61 -12.98 -12.94
C ALA A 152 -19.82 -11.47 -12.87
N LYS A 153 -19.38 -10.82 -11.80
CA LYS A 153 -19.46 -9.36 -11.63
C LYS A 153 -18.35 -8.62 -12.38
N THR A 154 -17.22 -9.28 -12.66
CA THR A 154 -16.06 -8.67 -13.29
C THR A 154 -15.81 -9.16 -14.73
N ASN A 155 -16.78 -9.87 -15.34
CA ASN A 155 -16.64 -10.51 -16.65
C ASN A 155 -15.39 -11.40 -16.75
N ASN A 156 -15.05 -12.11 -15.68
CA ASN A 156 -13.85 -12.94 -15.52
C ASN A 156 -12.54 -12.19 -15.85
N HIS A 157 -12.55 -10.86 -15.69
CA HIS A 157 -11.41 -10.01 -16.08
C HIS A 157 -10.12 -10.34 -15.34
N PHE A 158 -10.24 -10.78 -14.09
CA PHE A 158 -9.09 -11.18 -13.25
C PHE A 158 -8.77 -12.67 -13.32
N GLY A 159 -9.43 -13.41 -14.25
CA GLY A 159 -9.29 -14.86 -14.36
C GLY A 159 -10.11 -15.61 -13.30
N ASP A 160 -9.91 -16.92 -13.24
CA ASP A 160 -10.60 -17.87 -12.36
C ASP A 160 -9.74 -18.32 -11.17
N THR A 161 -8.47 -17.91 -11.13
CA THR A 161 -7.55 -18.19 -10.03
C THR A 161 -7.43 -16.99 -9.10
N PRO A 162 -7.22 -17.21 -7.78
CA PRO A 162 -7.00 -16.11 -6.85
C PRO A 162 -5.80 -15.23 -7.23
N ILE A 163 -5.88 -13.95 -6.90
CA ILE A 163 -4.75 -13.04 -7.00
C ILE A 163 -3.91 -13.21 -5.74
N TYR A 164 -2.64 -13.53 -5.88
CA TYR A 164 -1.75 -13.78 -4.76
C TYR A 164 -0.84 -12.60 -4.47
N GLY A 165 -0.48 -12.49 -3.19
CA GLY A 165 0.50 -11.55 -2.68
C GLY A 165 1.19 -12.10 -1.44
N THR A 166 2.20 -11.38 -0.96
CA THR A 166 2.89 -11.70 0.29
C THR A 166 2.61 -10.63 1.34
N ILE A 167 2.80 -10.99 2.61
CA ILE A 167 2.69 -10.06 3.73
C ILE A 167 4.08 -9.51 4.03
N MET A 168 4.19 -8.19 4.12
CA MET A 168 5.43 -7.53 4.54
C MET A 168 5.49 -7.39 6.04
N THR A 169 6.60 -7.82 6.62
CA THR A 169 6.91 -7.59 8.04
C THR A 169 7.47 -6.18 8.24
N LYS A 170 7.48 -5.70 9.50
CA LYS A 170 8.15 -4.43 9.85
C LYS A 170 9.65 -4.46 9.48
N GLN A 171 10.28 -5.62 9.56
CA GLN A 171 11.68 -5.81 9.22
C GLN A 171 11.93 -5.68 7.72
N ASP A 172 11.03 -6.25 6.88
CA ASP A 172 11.08 -6.10 5.42
C ASP A 172 10.99 -4.63 5.03
N MET A 173 10.07 -3.90 5.64
CA MET A 173 9.93 -2.46 5.42
C MET A 173 11.17 -1.66 5.80
N ALA A 174 11.73 -1.92 6.99
CA ALA A 174 12.94 -1.25 7.46
C ALA A 174 14.11 -1.51 6.49
N SER A 175 14.23 -2.73 5.98
CA SER A 175 15.25 -3.11 5.00
C SER A 175 15.07 -2.38 3.67
N MET A 176 13.85 -2.29 3.15
CA MET A 176 13.55 -1.58 1.90
C MET A 176 13.78 -0.06 2.01
N MET A 177 13.55 0.52 3.18
CA MET A 177 13.75 1.95 3.42
C MET A 177 15.20 2.31 3.78
N GLY A 178 16.14 1.35 3.76
CA GLY A 178 17.53 1.57 4.15
C GLY A 178 17.71 1.98 5.62
N MET A 179 16.70 1.78 6.44
CA MET A 179 16.78 1.95 7.88
C MET A 179 17.54 0.77 8.47
N LYS A 180 18.88 0.90 8.56
CA LYS A 180 19.68 -0.05 9.36
C LYS A 180 19.06 -0.08 10.74
N SER A 181 18.56 -1.24 11.15
CA SER A 181 18.19 -1.50 12.54
C SER A 181 19.38 -1.16 13.42
N ARG A 182 19.25 -0.14 14.25
CA ARG A 182 20.21 0.18 15.32
C ARG A 182 20.03 -0.81 16.47
N GLU A 183 20.00 -2.07 16.15
CA GLU A 183 20.10 -3.14 17.14
C GLU A 183 21.56 -3.60 17.20
N GLY A 184 22.19 -3.34 18.33
CA GLY A 184 23.41 -4.02 18.71
C GLY A 184 24.66 -3.14 18.80
N ASN A 185 24.69 -2.20 19.73
CA ASN A 185 25.94 -1.89 20.44
C ASN A 185 25.66 -1.32 21.84
N MET A 186 24.99 -2.11 22.67
CA MET A 186 25.03 -1.97 24.12
C MET A 186 25.79 -3.17 24.66
N THR A 187 27.07 -3.30 24.33
CA THR A 187 27.97 -4.22 25.04
C THR A 187 29.09 -3.43 25.66
N LYS A 188 28.98 -3.32 26.99
CA LYS A 188 30.09 -3.35 27.94
C LYS A 188 31.19 -2.30 27.81
N SER A 189 30.94 -1.15 28.38
CA SER A 189 32.02 -0.38 29.01
C SER A 189 31.67 -0.29 30.50
N GLY A 190 32.48 -0.95 31.37
CA GLY A 190 32.35 -0.76 32.81
C GLY A 190 32.61 -1.98 33.66
N GLN A 191 33.75 -2.62 33.49
CA GLN A 191 34.33 -3.37 34.60
C GLN A 191 35.73 -2.85 34.85
N ALA A 192 35.79 -1.83 35.70
CA ALA A 192 37.03 -1.36 36.29
C ALA A 192 37.59 -2.50 37.17
N LYS A 193 38.79 -2.98 36.84
CA LYS A 193 39.59 -3.82 37.69
C LYS A 193 40.07 -3.00 38.88
N ASN A 194 39.56 -3.31 40.05
CA ASN A 194 40.14 -2.86 41.30
C ASN A 194 41.15 -3.93 41.75
N THR A 195 42.41 -3.71 41.44
CA THR A 195 43.53 -4.43 42.07
C THR A 195 43.99 -3.62 43.27
N SER A 196 43.68 -4.05 44.45
CA SER A 196 44.41 -3.66 45.65
C SER A 196 45.10 -4.87 46.21
N SER A 197 46.41 -4.80 46.14
CA SER A 197 47.42 -5.58 46.89
C SER A 197 47.22 -5.47 48.39
N TRP A 198 47.30 -6.60 49.08
CA TRP A 198 48.13 -6.90 50.27
C TRP A 198 48.25 -8.41 50.38
#